data_b513af6c862e5e9deba3d0e481450bbc
#
_entry.id   b513af6c862e5e9deba3d0e481450bbc
#
_cell.length_a   1.000
_cell.length_b   1.000
_cell.length_c   1.000
_cell.angle_alpha   90.00
_cell.angle_beta   90.00
_cell.angle_gamma   90.00
#
_symmetry.space_group_name_H-M   'P 1'
#
loop_
_entity.id
_entity.type
_entity.pdbx_description
1 polymer ?
#
loop_
_entity_poly.entity_id
_entity_poly.type
_entity_poly.pdbx_seq_one_letter_code
_entity_poly.pdbx_strand_id
1 'polypeptide(L)'
;MTHRDREGAGGLVRVPGMRIMVSADMEGATGVTWTDDVVPGSPQWDRFRRLFTGDVNAVLAGLCEAGASDVLVNEAHSSQRNLLLEDLDPRARMLTGRHKPLSMMQGVDSGVDGVVFLGYHAGAGFDGVLSHTYLENQITGVWLDDVPASEGRLNAAMAAEYGVPVLLVSGDDKTCDDARDYSPEAELVQVKECVSRYAAICLPPARTAELLTGAAADSMARAGREERQVGTHRIEVEFDASHLAQATAVIPTVEQIGTRRVGFDAPNMTEAMKCFKVVTAIAAGAVQGIYG
;
A
#
# COMPACT_ATOMS: atom_id res chain seq x y z
N MET A 1 -42.68 -47.32 -12.30
CA MET A 1 -42.81 -45.87 -11.98
C MET A 1 -41.41 -45.34 -11.86
N THR A 2 -40.97 -44.68 -12.88
CA THR A 2 -39.60 -44.22 -13.09
C THR A 2 -39.45 -42.78 -12.53
N HIS A 3 -38.56 -42.61 -11.54
CA HIS A 3 -38.13 -41.28 -11.10
C HIS A 3 -37.18 -40.71 -12.14
N ARG A 4 -37.57 -39.57 -12.70
CA ARG A 4 -36.71 -38.73 -13.56
C ARG A 4 -35.80 -37.88 -12.71
N ASP A 5 -34.52 -38.05 -12.93
CA ASP A 5 -33.47 -37.21 -12.43
C ASP A 5 -33.64 -35.78 -12.98
N ARG A 6 -33.62 -34.80 -12.09
CA ARG A 6 -33.48 -33.39 -12.46
C ARG A 6 -32.01 -33.01 -12.35
N GLU A 7 -31.28 -33.20 -13.41
CA GLU A 7 -30.06 -32.48 -13.65
C GLU A 7 -30.40 -31.04 -14.00
N GLY A 8 -29.82 -30.09 -13.28
CA GLY A 8 -30.00 -28.67 -13.49
C GLY A 8 -29.07 -27.84 -12.64
N ALA A 9 -27.80 -28.26 -12.50
CA ALA A 9 -26.76 -27.36 -12.04
C ALA A 9 -26.22 -26.57 -13.22
N GLY A 10 -26.86 -25.46 -13.56
CA GLY A 10 -26.31 -24.46 -14.43
C GLY A 10 -25.08 -23.84 -13.75
N GLY A 11 -23.92 -24.43 -13.97
CA GLY A 11 -22.64 -23.81 -13.65
C GLY A 11 -22.57 -22.49 -14.40
N LEU A 12 -22.61 -21.37 -13.67
CA LEU A 12 -22.24 -20.07 -14.18
C LEU A 12 -20.81 -20.21 -14.76
N VAL A 13 -20.71 -20.24 -16.08
CA VAL A 13 -19.43 -20.06 -16.78
C VAL A 13 -18.95 -18.67 -16.38
N ARG A 14 -18.02 -18.57 -15.44
CA ARG A 14 -17.33 -17.32 -15.13
C ARG A 14 -16.61 -16.92 -16.43
N VAL A 15 -17.09 -15.87 -17.06
CA VAL A 15 -16.29 -15.14 -18.05
C VAL A 15 -15.06 -14.66 -17.26
N PRO A 16 -13.83 -14.94 -17.71
CA PRO A 16 -12.64 -14.38 -17.06
C PRO A 16 -12.72 -12.86 -17.13
N GLY A 17 -13.10 -12.22 -16.05
CA GLY A 17 -13.09 -10.77 -15.91
C GLY A 17 -11.85 -10.35 -15.16
N MET A 18 -11.42 -9.10 -15.34
CA MET A 18 -10.25 -8.52 -14.68
C MET A 18 -10.41 -8.53 -13.16
N ARG A 19 -9.38 -9.01 -12.47
CA ARG A 19 -9.30 -9.09 -11.01
C ARG A 19 -8.31 -8.05 -10.52
N ILE A 20 -8.76 -7.09 -9.72
CA ILE A 20 -7.93 -5.96 -9.27
C ILE A 20 -7.76 -6.02 -7.75
N MET A 21 -6.56 -5.69 -7.28
CA MET A 21 -6.28 -5.46 -5.88
C MET A 21 -6.15 -3.95 -5.63
N VAL A 22 -6.73 -3.47 -4.56
CA VAL A 22 -6.49 -2.12 -4.04
C VAL A 22 -5.74 -2.25 -2.72
N SER A 23 -4.50 -1.77 -2.66
CA SER A 23 -3.76 -1.60 -1.42
C SER A 23 -4.06 -0.20 -0.90
N ALA A 24 -4.82 -0.13 0.20
CA ALA A 24 -5.38 1.11 0.70
C ALA A 24 -4.63 1.58 1.96
N ASP A 25 -3.91 2.68 1.83
CA ASP A 25 -3.18 3.38 2.89
C ASP A 25 -3.85 4.71 3.23
N MET A 26 -3.57 5.29 4.41
CA MET A 26 -4.41 6.37 4.89
C MET A 26 -3.75 7.76 4.85
N GLU A 27 -2.44 7.85 4.96
CA GLU A 27 -1.72 9.13 5.04
C GLU A 27 -1.89 9.99 3.78
N GLY A 28 -1.91 9.34 2.62
CA GLY A 28 -2.12 10.01 1.33
C GLY A 28 -3.58 10.26 0.98
N ALA A 29 -4.54 9.85 1.82
CA ALA A 29 -5.97 10.04 1.57
C ALA A 29 -6.40 11.51 1.58
N THR A 30 -7.57 11.77 1.01
CA THR A 30 -8.19 13.10 0.90
C THR A 30 -8.27 13.80 2.25
N GLY A 31 -7.63 14.98 2.33
CA GLY A 31 -7.73 15.89 3.47
C GLY A 31 -6.88 15.51 4.68
N VAL A 32 -6.23 14.34 4.69
CA VAL A 32 -5.33 13.91 5.77
C VAL A 32 -4.06 14.75 5.77
N THR A 33 -3.71 15.34 6.93
CA THR A 33 -2.54 16.22 7.06
C THR A 33 -1.82 16.11 8.39
N TRP A 34 -2.45 15.47 9.38
CA TRP A 34 -1.96 15.45 10.75
C TRP A 34 -1.99 14.03 11.35
N THR A 35 -1.11 13.79 12.31
CA THR A 35 -0.98 12.46 12.97
C THR A 35 -2.31 11.95 13.52
N ASP A 36 -3.10 12.80 14.18
CA ASP A 36 -4.39 12.40 14.75
C ASP A 36 -5.42 12.00 13.69
N ASP A 37 -5.23 12.43 12.43
CA ASP A 37 -6.11 12.04 11.31
C ASP A 37 -6.01 10.55 11.00
N VAL A 38 -4.86 9.93 11.31
CA VAL A 38 -4.53 8.54 10.95
C VAL A 38 -4.31 7.60 12.14
N VAL A 39 -4.18 8.12 13.37
CA VAL A 39 -3.95 7.29 14.57
C VAL A 39 -5.26 6.66 15.05
N PRO A 40 -5.40 5.32 14.99
CA PRO A 40 -6.62 4.63 15.40
C PRO A 40 -7.06 4.96 16.84
N GLY A 41 -8.30 5.36 16.98
CA GLY A 41 -8.91 5.72 18.27
C GLY A 41 -8.91 7.21 18.56
N SER A 42 -8.24 8.05 17.77
CA SER A 42 -8.40 9.51 17.88
C SER A 42 -9.76 9.97 17.31
N PRO A 43 -10.34 11.07 17.82
CA PRO A 43 -11.59 11.62 17.26
C PRO A 43 -11.45 12.05 15.80
N GLN A 44 -10.25 12.50 15.39
CA GLN A 44 -10.00 12.90 14.01
C GLN A 44 -9.93 11.67 13.10
N TRP A 45 -9.27 10.60 13.51
CA TRP A 45 -9.24 9.34 12.76
C TRP A 45 -10.67 8.83 12.48
N ASP A 46 -11.60 8.89 13.43
CA ASP A 46 -12.99 8.47 13.20
C ASP A 46 -13.69 9.31 12.13
N ARG A 47 -13.33 10.58 12.00
CA ARG A 47 -13.80 11.45 10.91
C ARG A 47 -13.14 11.08 9.58
N PHE A 48 -11.81 10.94 9.57
CA PHE A 48 -11.04 10.75 8.33
C PHE A 48 -11.18 9.37 7.73
N ARG A 49 -11.44 8.33 8.52
CA ARG A 49 -11.75 6.99 7.98
C ARG A 49 -12.97 6.98 7.05
N ARG A 50 -13.94 7.89 7.25
CA ARG A 50 -15.09 8.05 6.35
C ARG A 50 -14.68 8.65 5.01
N LEU A 51 -13.82 9.65 5.02
CA LEU A 51 -13.26 10.23 3.80
C LEU A 51 -12.39 9.20 3.05
N PHE A 52 -11.57 8.47 3.79
CA PHE A 52 -10.77 7.38 3.25
C PHE A 52 -11.61 6.26 2.62
N THR A 53 -12.71 5.86 3.27
CA THR A 53 -13.67 4.90 2.69
C THR A 53 -14.32 5.48 1.43
N GLY A 54 -14.57 6.79 1.42
CA GLY A 54 -15.07 7.51 0.23
C GLY A 54 -14.08 7.47 -0.94
N ASP A 55 -12.78 7.68 -0.69
CA ASP A 55 -11.73 7.57 -1.71
C ASP A 55 -11.65 6.13 -2.28
N VAL A 56 -11.72 5.12 -1.41
CA VAL A 56 -11.78 3.71 -1.82
C VAL A 56 -13.00 3.47 -2.72
N ASN A 57 -14.19 3.92 -2.31
CA ASN A 57 -15.41 3.75 -3.10
C ASN A 57 -15.34 4.45 -4.46
N ALA A 58 -14.70 5.62 -4.54
CA ALA A 58 -14.48 6.32 -5.80
C ALA A 58 -13.62 5.50 -6.77
N VAL A 59 -12.53 4.90 -6.28
CA VAL A 59 -11.69 3.98 -7.07
C VAL A 59 -12.49 2.74 -7.48
N LEU A 60 -13.24 2.13 -6.55
CA LEU A 60 -14.08 0.95 -6.83
C LEU A 60 -15.12 1.24 -7.93
N ALA A 61 -15.74 2.42 -7.91
CA ALA A 61 -16.70 2.83 -8.93
C ALA A 61 -16.03 2.84 -10.32
N GLY A 62 -14.87 3.51 -10.46
CA GLY A 62 -14.13 3.57 -11.72
C GLY A 62 -13.69 2.20 -12.24
N LEU A 63 -13.07 1.38 -11.38
CA LEU A 63 -12.63 0.02 -11.73
C LEU A 63 -13.78 -0.86 -12.20
N CYS A 64 -14.90 -0.88 -11.46
CA CYS A 64 -16.05 -1.70 -11.78
C CYS A 64 -16.78 -1.23 -13.05
N GLU A 65 -16.90 0.08 -13.27
CA GLU A 65 -17.49 0.64 -14.49
C GLU A 65 -16.64 0.33 -15.72
N ALA A 66 -15.32 0.25 -15.56
CA ALA A 66 -14.38 -0.13 -16.62
C ALA A 66 -14.19 -1.65 -16.78
N GLY A 67 -14.94 -2.48 -16.05
CA GLY A 67 -15.02 -3.93 -16.28
C GLY A 67 -14.25 -4.81 -15.29
N ALA A 68 -13.78 -4.27 -14.15
CA ALA A 68 -13.28 -5.12 -13.07
C ALA A 68 -14.41 -6.02 -12.54
N SER A 69 -14.18 -7.32 -12.51
CA SER A 69 -15.18 -8.32 -12.11
C SER A 69 -15.02 -8.83 -10.68
N ASP A 70 -13.85 -8.63 -10.10
CA ASP A 70 -13.52 -9.02 -8.73
C ASP A 70 -12.49 -8.02 -8.19
N VAL A 71 -12.85 -7.24 -7.18
CA VAL A 71 -11.95 -6.28 -6.56
C VAL A 71 -11.72 -6.67 -5.10
N LEU A 72 -10.45 -6.85 -4.74
CA LEU A 72 -10.01 -7.09 -3.38
C LEU A 72 -9.37 -5.81 -2.81
N VAL A 73 -10.02 -5.20 -1.84
CA VAL A 73 -9.43 -4.10 -1.07
C VAL A 73 -8.65 -4.69 0.09
N ASN A 74 -7.34 -4.48 0.10
CA ASN A 74 -6.45 -4.84 1.20
C ASN A 74 -6.10 -3.60 2.01
N GLU A 75 -6.53 -3.56 3.27
CA GLU A 75 -6.15 -2.49 4.19
C GLU A 75 -4.65 -2.52 4.47
N ALA A 76 -3.97 -1.38 4.33
CA ALA A 76 -2.51 -1.27 4.44
C ALA A 76 -2.06 -0.47 5.67
N HIS A 77 -2.82 0.52 6.11
CA HIS A 77 -2.44 1.48 7.14
C HIS A 77 -2.48 0.92 8.57
N SER A 78 -1.41 1.11 9.33
CA SER A 78 -1.32 0.92 10.80
C SER A 78 -1.94 -0.40 11.29
N SER A 79 -3.09 -0.35 11.99
CA SER A 79 -3.82 -1.52 12.49
C SER A 79 -4.44 -2.38 11.38
N GLN A 80 -4.50 -1.86 10.16
CA GLN A 80 -5.16 -2.48 9.01
C GLN A 80 -6.65 -2.75 9.27
N ARG A 81 -7.31 -1.80 9.96
CA ARG A 81 -8.73 -1.84 10.37
C ARG A 81 -9.35 -0.45 10.33
N ASN A 82 -9.12 0.30 9.26
CA ASN A 82 -9.47 1.71 9.16
C ASN A 82 -10.76 1.93 8.37
N LEU A 83 -10.95 1.18 7.30
CA LEU A 83 -12.14 1.30 6.45
C LEU A 83 -13.43 0.91 7.19
N LEU A 84 -14.53 1.53 6.78
CA LEU A 84 -15.87 1.20 7.25
C LEU A 84 -16.48 0.14 6.33
N LEU A 85 -16.55 -1.10 6.80
CA LEU A 85 -17.05 -2.22 6.01
C LEU A 85 -18.51 -2.02 5.60
N GLU A 86 -19.30 -1.42 6.48
CA GLU A 86 -20.70 -1.09 6.25
C GLU A 86 -20.94 -0.06 5.15
N ASP A 87 -19.93 0.78 4.87
CA ASP A 87 -20.00 1.84 3.86
C ASP A 87 -19.23 1.48 2.58
N LEU A 88 -18.59 0.29 2.53
CA LEU A 88 -17.82 -0.15 1.36
C LEU A 88 -18.76 -0.54 0.21
N ASP A 89 -18.37 -0.18 -1.03
CA ASP A 89 -19.07 -0.60 -2.24
C ASP A 89 -19.28 -2.13 -2.25
N PRO A 90 -20.52 -2.63 -2.36
CA PRO A 90 -20.83 -4.05 -2.24
C PRO A 90 -20.25 -4.93 -3.36
N ARG A 91 -19.68 -4.34 -4.40
CA ARG A 91 -19.00 -5.06 -5.48
C ARG A 91 -17.59 -5.52 -5.11
N ALA A 92 -17.02 -4.97 -4.01
CA ALA A 92 -15.68 -5.32 -3.56
C ALA A 92 -15.71 -6.28 -2.35
N ARG A 93 -14.60 -6.96 -2.15
CA ARG A 93 -14.29 -7.70 -0.92
C ARG A 93 -13.19 -7.00 -0.17
N MET A 94 -13.21 -7.02 1.15
CA MET A 94 -12.21 -6.38 1.99
C MET A 94 -11.38 -7.40 2.77
N LEU A 95 -10.06 -7.26 2.72
CA LEU A 95 -9.11 -7.96 3.57
C LEU A 95 -8.65 -6.98 4.67
N THR A 96 -9.09 -7.20 5.89
CA THR A 96 -8.84 -6.33 7.03
C THR A 96 -8.09 -7.06 8.15
N GLY A 97 -7.33 -6.33 8.95
CA GLY A 97 -6.64 -6.83 10.15
C GLY A 97 -5.18 -7.26 9.90
N ARG A 98 -4.49 -7.55 11.02
CA ARG A 98 -3.09 -7.99 11.11
C ARG A 98 -3.08 -9.44 11.63
N HIS A 99 -2.08 -10.29 11.41
CA HIS A 99 -0.82 -10.10 10.69
C HIS A 99 -0.90 -10.83 9.35
N LYS A 100 -0.89 -10.07 8.27
CA LYS A 100 -0.91 -10.63 6.91
C LYS A 100 0.52 -10.97 6.47
N PRO A 101 0.79 -12.16 5.91
CA PRO A 101 2.12 -12.55 5.45
C PRO A 101 2.77 -11.56 4.50
N LEU A 102 2.01 -11.05 3.51
CA LEU A 102 2.50 -10.09 2.52
C LEU A 102 2.13 -8.62 2.87
N SER A 103 1.70 -8.34 4.10
CA SER A 103 1.41 -6.98 4.61
C SER A 103 0.52 -6.16 3.68
N MET A 104 0.97 -4.98 3.24
CA MET A 104 0.30 -4.07 2.33
C MET A 104 -0.01 -4.70 0.96
N MET A 105 0.71 -5.75 0.58
CA MET A 105 0.53 -6.47 -0.69
C MET A 105 -0.19 -7.82 -0.54
N GLN A 106 -0.84 -8.09 0.60
CA GLN A 106 -1.58 -9.34 0.77
C GLN A 106 -2.73 -9.45 -0.22
N GLY A 107 -2.68 -10.49 -1.03
CA GLY A 107 -3.61 -10.72 -2.12
C GLY A 107 -3.00 -10.60 -3.52
N VAL A 108 -1.80 -10.03 -3.66
CA VAL A 108 -1.09 -9.94 -4.95
C VAL A 108 -0.80 -11.32 -5.56
N ASP A 109 -0.62 -12.32 -4.69
CA ASP A 109 -0.38 -13.73 -5.02
C ASP A 109 -1.65 -14.50 -5.48
N SER A 110 -2.82 -13.88 -5.41
CA SER A 110 -4.09 -14.53 -5.73
C SER A 110 -4.44 -14.54 -7.23
N GLY A 111 -3.53 -14.08 -8.09
CA GLY A 111 -3.73 -14.04 -9.54
C GLY A 111 -4.54 -12.82 -10.00
N VAL A 112 -4.30 -11.67 -9.39
CA VAL A 112 -4.84 -10.38 -9.82
C VAL A 112 -4.15 -9.89 -11.08
N ASP A 113 -4.84 -9.07 -11.86
CA ASP A 113 -4.41 -8.53 -13.15
C ASP A 113 -3.87 -7.09 -13.04
N GLY A 114 -3.92 -6.51 -11.83
CA GLY A 114 -3.39 -5.19 -11.54
C GLY A 114 -3.55 -4.82 -10.07
N VAL A 115 -2.77 -3.85 -9.60
CA VAL A 115 -2.85 -3.30 -8.25
C VAL A 115 -2.96 -1.77 -8.29
N VAL A 116 -3.77 -1.23 -7.40
CA VAL A 116 -3.92 0.20 -7.14
C VAL A 116 -3.30 0.52 -5.78
N PHE A 117 -2.45 1.54 -5.69
CA PHE A 117 -1.92 2.11 -4.46
C PHE A 117 -2.72 3.36 -4.11
N LEU A 118 -3.71 3.20 -3.26
CA LEU A 118 -4.60 4.28 -2.85
C LEU A 118 -4.15 4.90 -1.53
N GLY A 119 -4.01 6.22 -1.51
CA GLY A 119 -3.70 6.95 -0.29
C GLY A 119 -2.27 6.74 0.23
N TYR A 120 -1.34 6.41 -0.65
CA TYR A 120 0.09 6.26 -0.33
C TYR A 120 0.73 7.61 -0.03
N HIS A 121 1.92 7.59 0.53
CA HIS A 121 2.67 8.76 0.96
C HIS A 121 4.15 8.64 0.61
N ALA A 122 4.89 9.75 0.68
CA ALA A 122 6.32 9.78 0.44
C ALA A 122 7.10 9.04 1.55
N GLY A 123 8.26 8.51 1.20
CA GLY A 123 9.10 7.69 2.08
C GLY A 123 9.80 8.47 3.18
N ALA A 124 10.39 7.73 4.14
CA ALA A 124 11.25 8.30 5.16
C ALA A 124 12.44 9.03 4.52
N GLY A 125 12.68 10.26 4.96
CA GLY A 125 13.74 11.12 4.41
C GLY A 125 13.33 11.92 3.17
N PHE A 126 12.12 11.75 2.66
CA PHE A 126 11.57 12.53 1.55
C PHE A 126 10.70 13.69 2.06
N ASP A 127 10.56 14.73 1.24
CA ASP A 127 9.49 15.69 1.42
C ASP A 127 8.14 15.04 1.14
N GLY A 128 7.12 15.42 1.88
CA GLY A 128 5.77 14.90 1.70
C GLY A 128 4.93 15.00 2.97
N VAL A 129 3.62 14.99 2.81
CA VAL A 129 2.68 15.01 3.94
C VAL A 129 2.79 13.69 4.69
N LEU A 130 3.05 13.74 6.00
CA LEU A 130 3.24 12.60 6.89
C LEU A 130 4.29 11.60 6.37
N SER A 131 5.28 12.04 5.58
CA SER A 131 6.31 11.19 4.98
C SER A 131 7.03 10.34 6.03
N HIS A 132 7.06 9.02 5.83
CA HIS A 132 7.72 8.03 6.68
C HIS A 132 7.83 6.68 5.95
N THR A 133 8.37 5.66 6.59
CA THR A 133 8.35 4.29 6.07
C THR A 133 8.17 3.34 7.26
N TYR A 134 7.01 2.72 7.41
CA TYR A 134 6.58 1.76 8.43
C TYR A 134 6.63 2.25 9.90
N LEU A 135 7.78 2.71 10.36
CA LEU A 135 7.97 3.20 11.73
C LEU A 135 8.20 4.72 11.71
N GLU A 136 7.16 5.45 11.63
CA GLU A 136 7.05 6.92 11.73
C GLU A 136 8.41 7.69 11.72
N ASN A 137 8.88 8.11 12.92
CA ASN A 137 10.14 8.84 13.05
C ASN A 137 11.36 7.95 13.30
N GLN A 138 11.18 6.67 13.65
CA GLN A 138 12.28 5.78 14.01
C GLN A 138 13.07 5.30 12.78
N ILE A 139 12.44 5.19 11.62
CA ILE A 139 13.14 4.95 10.35
C ILE A 139 13.39 6.29 9.67
N THR A 140 14.65 6.60 9.40
CA THR A 140 15.08 7.85 8.75
C THR A 140 15.39 7.66 7.26
N GLY A 141 15.52 6.43 6.80
CA GLY A 141 15.70 6.09 5.39
C GLY A 141 15.62 4.59 5.15
N VAL A 142 15.13 4.23 3.98
CA VAL A 142 15.12 2.86 3.45
C VAL A 142 15.68 2.90 2.04
N TRP A 143 16.44 1.88 1.65
CA TRP A 143 16.95 1.70 0.29
C TRP A 143 16.62 0.30 -0.20
N LEU A 144 16.21 0.22 -1.45
CA LEU A 144 16.04 -1.01 -2.20
C LEU A 144 17.08 -0.98 -3.35
N ASP A 145 18.04 -1.92 -3.33
CA ASP A 145 19.08 -2.01 -4.35
C ASP A 145 19.79 -0.66 -4.57
N ASP A 146 20.22 -0.03 -3.47
CA ASP A 146 20.90 1.28 -3.40
C ASP A 146 20.01 2.50 -3.77
N VAL A 147 18.74 2.30 -4.14
CA VAL A 147 17.81 3.38 -4.45
C VAL A 147 16.97 3.72 -3.23
N PRO A 148 16.84 5.00 -2.81
CA PRO A 148 15.94 5.39 -1.73
C PRO A 148 14.51 4.91 -2.00
N ALA A 149 13.88 4.32 -0.99
CA ALA A 149 12.61 3.62 -1.18
C ALA A 149 11.52 4.07 -0.21
N SER A 150 10.39 4.48 -0.78
CA SER A 150 9.10 4.57 -0.10
C SER A 150 8.44 3.18 0.03
N GLU A 151 7.35 3.11 0.79
CA GLU A 151 6.47 1.94 0.81
C GLU A 151 5.91 1.62 -0.59
N GLY A 152 5.62 2.67 -1.37
CA GLY A 152 5.18 2.54 -2.76
C GLY A 152 6.21 1.82 -3.63
N ARG A 153 7.48 2.22 -3.55
CA ARG A 153 8.58 1.57 -4.30
C ARG A 153 8.78 0.12 -3.87
N LEU A 154 8.79 -0.18 -2.57
CA LEU A 154 8.91 -1.54 -2.06
C LEU A 154 7.75 -2.43 -2.54
N ASN A 155 6.53 -1.91 -2.51
CA ASN A 155 5.33 -2.61 -2.93
C ASN A 155 5.24 -2.76 -4.45
N ALA A 156 5.73 -1.80 -5.24
CA ALA A 156 5.83 -1.90 -6.70
C ALA A 156 6.81 -3.00 -7.12
N ALA A 157 7.98 -3.08 -6.48
CA ALA A 157 8.94 -4.17 -6.71
C ALA A 157 8.32 -5.54 -6.37
N MET A 158 7.53 -5.62 -5.30
CA MET A 158 6.79 -6.83 -4.96
C MET A 158 5.71 -7.16 -5.98
N ALA A 159 4.97 -6.18 -6.49
CA ALA A 159 3.99 -6.38 -7.56
C ALA A 159 4.67 -6.92 -8.83
N ALA A 160 5.82 -6.37 -9.22
CA ALA A 160 6.62 -6.80 -10.36
C ALA A 160 7.11 -8.25 -10.20
N GLU A 161 7.48 -8.69 -9.00
CA GLU A 161 7.82 -10.11 -8.73
C GLU A 161 6.66 -11.05 -9.07
N TYR A 162 5.42 -10.62 -8.82
CA TYR A 162 4.22 -11.39 -9.16
C TYR A 162 3.74 -11.17 -10.59
N GLY A 163 4.37 -10.29 -11.37
CA GLY A 163 3.96 -9.90 -12.72
C GLY A 163 2.62 -9.16 -12.72
N VAL A 164 2.43 -8.30 -11.74
CA VAL A 164 1.20 -7.50 -11.55
C VAL A 164 1.54 -6.03 -11.73
N PRO A 165 1.01 -5.33 -12.78
CA PRO A 165 1.27 -3.91 -12.97
C PRO A 165 0.63 -3.06 -11.88
N VAL A 166 1.30 -1.97 -11.51
CA VAL A 166 0.69 -0.89 -10.74
C VAL A 166 -0.15 -0.04 -11.70
N LEU A 167 -1.45 0.00 -11.48
CA LEU A 167 -2.40 0.68 -12.37
C LEU A 167 -2.58 2.16 -12.02
N LEU A 168 -2.63 2.45 -10.72
CA LEU A 168 -2.88 3.80 -10.20
C LEU A 168 -2.15 3.98 -8.86
N VAL A 169 -1.62 5.18 -8.63
CA VAL A 169 -1.09 5.64 -7.34
C VAL A 169 -1.76 6.97 -6.98
N SER A 170 -2.27 7.08 -5.76
CA SER A 170 -2.81 8.34 -5.25
C SER A 170 -2.14 8.77 -3.94
N GLY A 171 -1.97 10.07 -3.78
CA GLY A 171 -1.37 10.70 -2.60
C GLY A 171 -1.23 12.20 -2.78
N ASP A 172 -0.22 12.78 -2.15
CA ASP A 172 0.17 14.17 -2.42
C ASP A 172 1.05 14.28 -3.69
N ASP A 173 1.47 15.50 -4.04
CA ASP A 173 2.35 15.76 -5.19
C ASP A 173 3.69 15.04 -5.06
N LYS A 174 4.27 14.92 -3.85
CA LYS A 174 5.55 14.25 -3.61
C LYS A 174 5.45 12.74 -3.77
N THR A 175 4.35 12.15 -3.34
CA THR A 175 4.01 10.75 -3.60
C THR A 175 3.89 10.47 -5.09
N CYS A 176 3.21 11.34 -5.83
CA CYS A 176 3.09 11.23 -7.28
C CYS A 176 4.44 11.40 -7.99
N ASP A 177 5.31 12.29 -7.50
CA ASP A 177 6.66 12.48 -8.04
C ASP A 177 7.52 11.22 -7.86
N ASP A 178 7.51 10.59 -6.69
CA ASP A 178 8.20 9.31 -6.45
C ASP A 178 7.62 8.18 -7.32
N ALA A 179 6.29 8.13 -7.46
CA ALA A 179 5.61 7.12 -8.25
C ALA A 179 5.97 7.16 -9.74
N ARG A 180 6.28 8.33 -10.30
CA ARG A 180 6.78 8.46 -11.69
C ARG A 180 8.05 7.68 -11.94
N ASP A 181 8.88 7.49 -10.91
CA ASP A 181 10.13 6.75 -11.04
C ASP A 181 9.92 5.23 -10.92
N TYR A 182 9.13 4.76 -9.95
CA TYR A 182 8.94 3.33 -9.72
C TYR A 182 7.77 2.68 -10.49
N SER A 183 6.83 3.47 -10.99
CA SER A 183 5.67 3.03 -11.78
C SER A 183 5.30 4.09 -12.83
N PRO A 184 6.18 4.36 -13.83
CA PRO A 184 6.05 5.47 -14.78
C PRO A 184 4.79 5.39 -15.65
N GLU A 185 4.21 4.20 -15.73
CA GLU A 185 3.03 3.93 -16.52
C GLU A 185 1.71 3.99 -15.71
N ALA A 186 1.76 4.10 -14.40
CA ALA A 186 0.57 4.18 -13.57
C ALA A 186 -0.15 5.52 -13.73
N GLU A 187 -1.48 5.51 -13.62
CA GLU A 187 -2.24 6.75 -13.44
C GLU A 187 -1.89 7.38 -12.07
N LEU A 188 -1.62 8.68 -12.05
CA LEU A 188 -1.23 9.40 -10.84
C LEU A 188 -2.30 10.39 -10.44
N VAL A 189 -2.84 10.25 -9.22
CA VAL A 189 -3.90 11.12 -8.71
C VAL A 189 -3.42 11.90 -7.49
N GLN A 190 -3.12 13.16 -7.71
CA GLN A 190 -2.80 14.09 -6.65
C GLN A 190 -4.10 14.58 -5.99
N VAL A 191 -4.32 14.22 -4.71
CA VAL A 191 -5.50 14.65 -3.94
C VAL A 191 -5.22 15.86 -3.04
N LYS A 192 -3.94 16.19 -2.84
CA LYS A 192 -3.47 17.36 -2.09
C LYS A 192 -2.06 17.76 -2.54
N GLU A 193 -1.68 19.01 -2.28
CA GLU A 193 -0.36 19.55 -2.55
C GLU A 193 0.38 19.76 -1.22
N CYS A 194 1.58 19.22 -1.10
CA CYS A 194 2.39 19.30 0.10
C CYS A 194 2.94 20.72 0.29
N VAL A 195 2.65 21.33 1.43
CA VAL A 195 3.28 22.58 1.88
C VAL A 195 4.39 22.27 2.88
N SER A 196 4.18 21.27 3.72
CA SER A 196 5.14 20.71 4.68
C SER A 196 4.66 19.34 5.14
N ARG A 197 5.45 18.65 5.97
CA ARG A 197 5.09 17.35 6.53
C ARG A 197 3.70 17.32 7.20
N TYR A 198 3.23 18.46 7.69
CA TYR A 198 1.98 18.58 8.47
C TYR A 198 1.02 19.64 7.91
N ALA A 199 1.21 20.07 6.67
CA ALA A 199 0.35 21.03 6.01
C ALA A 199 0.22 20.74 4.51
N ALA A 200 -0.99 20.85 3.98
CA ALA A 200 -1.25 20.69 2.55
C ALA A 200 -2.38 21.59 2.06
N ILE A 201 -2.37 21.89 0.77
CA ILE A 201 -3.52 22.43 0.04
C ILE A 201 -4.36 21.24 -0.42
N CYS A 202 -5.49 21.00 0.25
CA CYS A 202 -6.34 19.85 -0.01
C CYS A 202 -7.45 20.16 -1.00
N LEU A 203 -7.72 19.24 -1.91
CA LEU A 203 -8.93 19.26 -2.71
C LEU A 203 -10.15 18.82 -1.86
N PRO A 204 -11.36 19.36 -2.11
CA PRO A 204 -12.54 18.88 -1.44
C PRO A 204 -12.91 17.45 -1.88
N PRO A 205 -13.54 16.63 -0.99
CA PRO A 205 -13.80 15.22 -1.26
C PRO A 205 -14.59 14.95 -2.54
N ALA A 206 -15.52 15.81 -2.92
CA ALA A 206 -16.25 15.65 -4.18
C ALA A 206 -15.32 15.72 -5.41
N ARG A 207 -14.32 16.61 -5.35
CA ARG A 207 -13.37 16.77 -6.46
C ARG A 207 -12.38 15.60 -6.53
N THR A 208 -11.89 15.13 -5.39
CA THR A 208 -10.98 13.97 -5.35
C THR A 208 -11.70 12.70 -5.80
N ALA A 209 -12.97 12.52 -5.44
CA ALA A 209 -13.77 11.40 -5.90
C ALA A 209 -13.90 11.38 -7.44
N GLU A 210 -14.17 12.52 -8.07
CA GLU A 210 -14.19 12.61 -9.54
C GLU A 210 -12.86 12.19 -10.18
N LEU A 211 -11.74 12.70 -9.64
CA LEU A 211 -10.40 12.40 -10.15
C LEU A 211 -10.06 10.92 -9.97
N LEU A 212 -10.31 10.37 -8.79
CA LEU A 212 -10.04 8.96 -8.48
C LEU A 212 -10.89 8.02 -9.34
N THR A 213 -12.18 8.33 -9.53
CA THR A 213 -13.08 7.51 -10.38
C THR A 213 -12.61 7.51 -11.83
N GLY A 214 -12.30 8.69 -12.37
CA GLY A 214 -11.82 8.80 -13.76
C GLY A 214 -10.51 8.06 -14.00
N ALA A 215 -9.50 8.35 -13.17
CA ALA A 215 -8.20 7.70 -13.29
C ALA A 215 -8.27 6.18 -13.05
N ALA A 216 -9.10 5.71 -12.13
CA ALA A 216 -9.31 4.27 -11.92
C ALA A 216 -9.92 3.60 -13.15
N ALA A 217 -10.88 4.24 -13.82
CA ALA A 217 -11.44 3.73 -15.06
C ALA A 217 -10.40 3.71 -16.21
N ASP A 218 -9.64 4.80 -16.38
CA ASP A 218 -8.61 4.91 -17.43
C ASP A 218 -7.47 3.89 -17.20
N SER A 219 -7.08 3.64 -15.95
CA SER A 219 -6.03 2.70 -15.59
C SER A 219 -6.32 1.24 -15.98
N MET A 220 -7.60 0.88 -16.14
CA MET A 220 -8.02 -0.46 -16.53
C MET A 220 -7.55 -0.88 -17.94
N ALA A 221 -7.22 0.08 -18.81
CA ALA A 221 -6.62 -0.21 -20.11
C ALA A 221 -5.27 -0.95 -20.01
N ARG A 222 -4.62 -0.88 -18.86
CA ARG A 222 -3.33 -1.53 -18.57
C ARG A 222 -3.45 -2.78 -17.70
N ALA A 223 -4.66 -3.11 -17.24
CA ALA A 223 -4.88 -4.32 -16.47
C ALA A 223 -4.52 -5.56 -17.31
N GLY A 224 -3.63 -6.39 -16.78
CA GLY A 224 -3.16 -7.61 -17.42
C GLY A 224 -1.82 -8.03 -16.83
N ARG A 225 -1.58 -9.34 -16.76
CA ARG A 225 -0.35 -9.83 -16.16
C ARG A 225 0.85 -9.58 -17.06
N GLU A 226 1.93 -9.16 -16.44
CA GLU A 226 3.23 -8.90 -17.07
C GLU A 226 4.22 -10.05 -16.81
N GLU A 227 5.41 -9.97 -17.42
CA GLU A 227 6.51 -10.87 -17.10
C GLU A 227 6.99 -10.61 -15.65
N ARG A 228 7.16 -11.70 -14.91
CA ARG A 228 7.60 -11.62 -13.51
C ARG A 228 9.07 -11.20 -13.43
N GLN A 229 9.34 -10.20 -12.59
CA GLN A 229 10.69 -9.74 -12.32
C GLN A 229 11.20 -10.42 -11.03
N VAL A 230 11.88 -11.54 -11.19
CA VAL A 230 12.44 -12.30 -10.06
C VAL A 230 13.95 -12.11 -10.01
N GLY A 231 14.45 -11.72 -8.85
CA GLY A 231 15.89 -11.50 -8.64
C GLY A 231 16.22 -11.37 -7.15
N THR A 232 17.51 -11.32 -6.86
CA THR A 232 18.00 -10.98 -5.52
C THR A 232 17.83 -9.49 -5.27
N HIS A 233 17.47 -9.13 -4.03
CA HIS A 233 17.31 -7.75 -3.61
C HIS A 233 18.08 -7.50 -2.33
N ARG A 234 18.61 -6.28 -2.19
CA ARG A 234 19.18 -5.75 -0.97
C ARG A 234 18.28 -4.67 -0.40
N ILE A 235 17.91 -4.82 0.87
CA ILE A 235 17.24 -3.74 1.63
C ILE A 235 18.20 -3.23 2.70
N GLU A 236 18.29 -1.90 2.79
CA GLU A 236 18.97 -1.21 3.87
C GLU A 236 18.00 -0.31 4.62
N VAL A 237 18.15 -0.25 5.94
CA VAL A 237 17.28 0.53 6.83
C VAL A 237 18.15 1.37 7.75
N GLU A 238 17.92 2.68 7.75
CA GLU A 238 18.54 3.59 8.71
C GLU A 238 17.53 4.02 9.77
N PHE A 239 17.97 3.97 11.01
CA PHE A 239 17.17 4.34 12.18
C PHE A 239 17.62 5.70 12.75
N ASP A 240 16.78 6.31 13.55
CA ASP A 240 17.10 7.53 14.31
C ASP A 240 18.09 7.29 15.44
N ALA A 241 18.17 6.04 15.97
CA ALA A 241 19.01 5.68 17.09
C ALA A 241 19.80 4.37 16.88
N SER A 242 21.02 4.31 17.44
CA SER A 242 21.93 3.17 17.26
C SER A 242 21.42 1.88 17.89
N HIS A 243 20.69 1.96 19.01
CA HIS A 243 20.16 0.78 19.69
C HIS A 243 19.13 0.01 18.86
N LEU A 244 18.40 0.69 17.95
CA LEU A 244 17.46 0.04 17.03
C LEU A 244 18.21 -0.79 15.99
N ALA A 245 19.32 -0.26 15.44
CA ALA A 245 20.19 -1.01 14.55
C ALA A 245 20.83 -2.23 15.26
N GLN A 246 21.29 -2.03 16.49
CA GLN A 246 21.85 -3.12 17.31
C GLN A 246 20.82 -4.20 17.62
N ALA A 247 19.59 -3.81 17.96
CA ALA A 247 18.52 -4.75 18.26
C ALA A 247 18.12 -5.58 17.03
N THR A 248 18.08 -4.97 15.85
CA THR A 248 17.70 -5.65 14.60
C THR A 248 18.83 -6.52 14.04
N ALA A 249 20.09 -6.17 14.31
CA ALA A 249 21.26 -6.97 13.90
C ALA A 249 21.38 -8.33 14.60
N VAL A 250 20.50 -8.66 15.56
CA VAL A 250 20.41 -10.01 16.13
C VAL A 250 19.75 -11.02 15.19
N ILE A 251 19.09 -10.54 14.13
CA ILE A 251 18.55 -11.40 13.07
C ILE A 251 19.73 -11.98 12.27
N PRO A 252 19.87 -13.32 12.13
CA PRO A 252 21.07 -13.92 11.56
C PRO A 252 21.43 -13.47 10.13
N THR A 253 20.46 -12.97 9.37
CA THR A 253 20.63 -12.50 7.98
C THR A 253 20.79 -11.00 7.87
N VAL A 254 20.76 -10.26 8.98
CA VAL A 254 20.83 -8.79 9.01
C VAL A 254 22.21 -8.35 9.49
N GLU A 255 22.87 -7.52 8.71
CA GLU A 255 24.18 -6.96 9.01
C GLU A 255 24.04 -5.52 9.53
N GLN A 256 24.76 -5.17 10.58
CA GLN A 256 24.92 -3.77 10.95
C GLN A 256 26.04 -3.16 10.08
N ILE A 257 25.65 -2.31 9.12
CA ILE A 257 26.56 -1.67 8.15
C ILE A 257 26.94 -0.24 8.51
N GLY A 258 26.41 0.27 9.60
CA GLY A 258 26.71 1.60 10.16
C GLY A 258 26.22 1.72 11.60
N THR A 259 26.48 2.85 12.25
CA THR A 259 26.07 3.06 13.65
C THR A 259 24.55 2.92 13.83
N ARG A 260 23.78 3.40 12.86
CA ARG A 260 22.31 3.42 12.88
C ARG A 260 21.69 2.68 11.71
N ARG A 261 22.49 1.99 10.90
CA ARG A 261 22.05 1.40 9.63
C ARG A 261 22.32 -0.10 9.62
N VAL A 262 21.32 -0.83 9.16
CA VAL A 262 21.41 -2.28 8.89
C VAL A 262 21.10 -2.57 7.44
N GLY A 263 21.56 -3.72 6.94
CA GLY A 263 21.27 -4.19 5.59
C GLY A 263 21.13 -5.71 5.55
N PHE A 264 20.41 -6.20 4.55
CA PHE A 264 20.29 -7.64 4.29
C PHE A 264 19.99 -7.91 2.83
N ASP A 265 20.43 -9.08 2.37
CA ASP A 265 20.14 -9.59 1.03
C ASP A 265 19.05 -10.66 1.11
N ALA A 266 18.21 -10.74 0.10
CA ALA A 266 17.16 -11.74 -0.02
C ALA A 266 17.06 -12.29 -1.46
N PRO A 267 16.70 -13.56 -1.65
CA PRO A 267 16.70 -14.20 -2.98
C PRO A 267 15.57 -13.67 -3.90
N ASN A 268 14.61 -12.98 -3.34
CA ASN A 268 13.50 -12.37 -4.06
C ASN A 268 12.81 -11.30 -3.18
N MET A 269 11.92 -10.51 -3.76
CA MET A 269 11.26 -9.41 -3.06
C MET A 269 10.31 -9.88 -1.95
N THR A 270 9.65 -11.01 -2.13
CA THR A 270 8.79 -11.61 -1.09
C THR A 270 9.57 -11.92 0.19
N GLU A 271 10.74 -12.55 0.08
CA GLU A 271 11.60 -12.84 1.23
C GLU A 271 12.23 -11.55 1.79
N ALA A 272 12.58 -10.59 0.92
CA ALA A 272 13.05 -9.28 1.35
C ALA A 272 12.01 -8.57 2.24
N MET A 273 10.75 -8.51 1.81
CA MET A 273 9.67 -7.90 2.59
C MET A 273 9.33 -8.66 3.88
N LYS A 274 9.45 -9.99 3.90
CA LYS A 274 9.29 -10.77 5.14
C LYS A 274 10.39 -10.44 6.15
N CYS A 275 11.64 -10.34 5.69
CA CYS A 275 12.76 -9.93 6.55
C CYS A 275 12.59 -8.48 7.03
N PHE A 276 12.22 -7.56 6.14
CA PHE A 276 11.91 -6.17 6.48
C PHE A 276 10.84 -6.05 7.58
N LYS A 277 9.76 -6.85 7.51
CA LYS A 277 8.74 -6.91 8.56
C LYS A 277 9.30 -7.38 9.90
N VAL A 278 10.23 -8.33 9.92
CA VAL A 278 10.89 -8.77 11.17
C VAL A 278 11.77 -7.67 11.71
N VAL A 279 12.56 -7.01 10.85
CA VAL A 279 13.38 -5.85 11.21
C VAL A 279 12.52 -4.74 11.85
N THR A 280 11.44 -4.33 11.19
CA THR A 280 10.55 -3.29 11.73
C THR A 280 9.85 -3.72 13.03
N ALA A 281 9.45 -4.99 13.16
CA ALA A 281 8.81 -5.49 14.38
C ALA A 281 9.77 -5.52 15.58
N ILE A 282 11.04 -5.89 15.36
CA ILE A 282 12.07 -5.87 16.42
C ILE A 282 12.41 -4.43 16.78
N ALA A 283 12.60 -3.55 15.80
CA ALA A 283 12.87 -2.14 16.04
C ALA A 283 11.74 -1.49 16.86
N ALA A 284 10.48 -1.69 16.47
CA ALA A 284 9.32 -1.19 17.21
C ALA A 284 9.29 -1.68 18.67
N GLY A 285 9.67 -2.94 18.91
CA GLY A 285 9.77 -3.51 20.25
C GLY A 285 10.94 -2.98 21.09
N ALA A 286 11.94 -2.40 20.44
CA ALA A 286 13.13 -1.86 21.08
C ALA A 286 13.03 -0.34 21.40
N VAL A 287 11.99 0.34 20.93
CA VAL A 287 11.74 1.75 21.26
C VAL A 287 11.55 1.92 22.76
N GLN A 288 12.31 2.84 23.35
CA GLN A 288 12.28 3.12 24.79
C GLN A 288 11.69 4.51 25.03
N GLY A 289 10.45 4.57 25.47
CA GLY A 289 9.59 5.75 25.65
C GLY A 289 10.24 7.14 25.76
N ILE A 290 11.18 7.36 26.69
CA ILE A 290 11.80 8.70 26.89
C ILE A 290 12.94 8.98 25.90
N TYR A 291 13.62 7.96 25.41
CA TYR A 291 14.86 8.11 24.62
C TYR A 291 14.79 7.51 23.22
N GLY A 292 13.64 7.01 22.78
CA GLY A 292 13.55 6.39 21.46
C GLY A 292 12.22 6.51 20.77
#